data_10a8b154df59604cd8d636049b6cf388
#
_entry.id   10a8b154df59604cd8d636049b6cf388
#
_cell.length_a   1.000
_cell.length_b   1.000
_cell.length_c   1.000
_cell.angle_alpha   90.00
_cell.angle_beta   90.00
_cell.angle_gamma   90.00
#
_symmetry.space_group_name_H-M   'P 1'
#
loop_
_entity.id
_entity.type
_entity.pdbx_description
1 polymer ?
#
loop_
_entity_poly.entity_id
_entity_poly.type
_entity_poly.pdbx_seq_one_letter_code
_entity_poly.pdbx_strand_id
1 'polypeptide(L)'
;MSYQCPVCGFDKMPFPPKDNNICSCCGTEFGYHDLRLSHADLRAQWIAKGAPWFSKRMPKPDGWNPIAQLESVTAGSASRRR
;
A
#
# COMPACT_ATOMS: atom_id res chain seq x y z
N MET A 1 9.69 14.44 3.66
CA MET A 1 8.84 14.05 2.57
C MET A 1 8.29 12.68 2.74
N SER A 2 7.14 12.43 2.20
CA SER A 2 6.54 11.10 2.29
C SER A 2 6.26 10.58 0.89
N TYR A 3 6.04 9.27 0.81
CA TYR A 3 5.84 8.58 -0.46
C TYR A 3 4.57 7.76 -0.39
N GLN A 4 3.95 7.54 -1.53
CA GLN A 4 2.73 6.75 -1.58
C GLN A 4 3.04 5.31 -1.98
N CYS A 5 2.43 4.37 -1.26
CA CYS A 5 2.56 2.96 -1.57
C CYS A 5 1.69 2.61 -2.79
N PRO A 6 2.26 2.04 -3.84
CA PRO A 6 1.46 1.68 -5.02
C PRO A 6 0.58 0.46 -4.81
N VAL A 7 0.75 -0.25 -3.70
CA VAL A 7 -0.06 -1.42 -3.41
C VAL A 7 -1.34 -1.03 -2.67
N CYS A 8 -1.20 -0.36 -1.53
CA CYS A 8 -2.36 -0.06 -0.69
C CYS A 8 -2.79 1.40 -0.70
N GLY A 9 -1.96 2.28 -1.23
CA GLY A 9 -2.30 3.70 -1.29
C GLY A 9 -1.87 4.53 -0.09
N PHE A 10 -1.20 3.90 0.88
CA PHE A 10 -0.73 4.63 2.06
C PHE A 10 0.22 5.74 1.61
N ASP A 11 -0.06 6.98 1.98
CA ASP A 11 0.68 8.12 1.47
C ASP A 11 1.66 8.74 2.45
N LYS A 12 1.98 8.03 3.51
CA LYS A 12 2.91 8.55 4.50
C LYS A 12 4.10 7.64 4.74
N MET A 13 4.52 6.93 3.69
CA MET A 13 5.72 6.12 3.78
C MET A 13 6.93 7.02 4.00
N PRO A 14 7.76 6.75 5.00
CA PRO A 14 8.95 7.57 5.22
C PRO A 14 10.05 7.31 4.21
N PHE A 15 9.95 6.20 3.47
CA PHE A 15 10.94 5.83 2.46
C PHE A 15 10.24 5.49 1.16
N PRO A 16 10.92 5.62 0.01
CA PRO A 16 10.29 5.29 -1.27
C PRO A 16 9.99 3.80 -1.39
N PRO A 17 9.02 3.42 -2.23
CA PRO A 17 8.65 2.01 -2.40
C PRO A 17 9.65 1.27 -3.29
N LYS A 18 10.87 1.11 -2.79
CA LYS A 18 11.95 0.42 -3.46
C LYS A 18 13.03 0.10 -2.46
N ASP A 19 14.09 -0.57 -2.89
CA ASP A 19 15.29 -0.83 -2.09
C ASP A 19 14.97 -1.56 -0.79
N ASN A 20 14.07 -2.52 -0.86
CA ASN A 20 13.69 -3.36 0.27
C ASN A 20 13.01 -2.61 1.41
N ASN A 21 12.53 -1.40 1.15
CA ASN A 21 11.73 -0.69 2.14
C ASN A 21 10.37 -1.36 2.26
N ILE A 22 9.85 -1.40 3.47
CA ILE A 22 8.60 -2.08 3.76
C ILE A 22 7.53 -1.06 4.07
N CYS A 23 6.36 -1.21 3.44
CA CYS A 23 5.23 -0.32 3.72
C CYS A 23 4.68 -0.62 5.11
N SER A 24 4.53 0.40 5.94
CA SER A 24 4.00 0.24 7.29
C SER A 24 2.55 -0.21 7.27
N CYS A 25 1.82 0.10 6.24
CA CYS A 25 0.40 -0.19 6.16
C CYS A 25 0.12 -1.61 5.69
N CYS A 26 0.64 -2.00 4.53
CA CYS A 26 0.32 -3.31 3.98
C CYS A 26 1.43 -4.34 4.16
N GLY A 27 2.63 -3.91 4.55
CA GLY A 27 3.71 -4.84 4.81
C GLY A 27 4.45 -5.34 3.59
N THR A 28 4.17 -4.77 2.42
CA THR A 28 4.89 -5.18 1.21
C THR A 28 6.34 -4.72 1.29
N GLU A 29 7.26 -5.63 1.03
CA GLU A 29 8.68 -5.30 0.94
C GLU A 29 9.00 -5.10 -0.54
N PHE A 30 9.30 -3.87 -0.93
CA PHE A 30 9.55 -3.54 -2.33
C PHE A 30 10.94 -3.98 -2.74
N GLY A 31 11.03 -4.65 -3.89
CA GLY A 31 12.26 -5.28 -4.31
C GLY A 31 12.32 -6.75 -3.94
N TYR A 32 11.28 -7.25 -3.27
CA TYR A 32 11.18 -8.66 -2.89
C TYR A 32 9.83 -9.22 -3.29
N HIS A 33 8.76 -8.74 -2.66
CA HIS A 33 7.43 -9.24 -2.99
C HIS A 33 7.02 -8.89 -4.41
N ASP A 34 7.37 -7.69 -4.86
CA ASP A 34 6.96 -7.24 -6.18
C ASP A 34 7.84 -7.77 -7.30
N LEU A 35 8.81 -8.62 -7.00
CA LEU A 35 9.53 -9.33 -8.03
C LEU A 35 8.70 -10.45 -8.63
N ARG A 36 7.76 -11.01 -7.86
CA ARG A 36 6.95 -12.10 -8.33
C ARG A 36 5.52 -11.72 -8.60
N LEU A 37 4.99 -10.76 -7.87
CA LEU A 37 3.59 -10.39 -7.94
C LEU A 37 3.48 -8.93 -8.35
N SER A 38 2.48 -8.62 -9.14
CA SER A 38 2.22 -7.23 -9.49
C SER A 38 1.69 -6.49 -8.26
N HIS A 39 1.71 -5.17 -8.32
CA HIS A 39 1.14 -4.37 -7.23
C HIS A 39 -0.35 -4.66 -7.08
N ALA A 40 -1.05 -4.93 -8.19
CA ALA A 40 -2.46 -5.29 -8.12
C ALA A 40 -2.68 -6.62 -7.42
N ASP A 41 -1.79 -7.60 -7.65
CA ASP A 41 -1.88 -8.89 -6.97
C ASP A 41 -1.64 -8.74 -5.48
N LEU A 42 -0.64 -7.95 -5.11
CA LEU A 42 -0.33 -7.72 -3.70
C LEU A 42 -1.48 -6.99 -3.02
N ARG A 43 -2.11 -6.05 -3.72
CA ARG A 43 -3.27 -5.34 -3.20
C ARG A 43 -4.43 -6.30 -2.96
N ALA A 44 -4.68 -7.19 -3.92
CA ALA A 44 -5.76 -8.15 -3.78
C ALA A 44 -5.54 -9.07 -2.58
N GLN A 45 -4.30 -9.50 -2.36
CA GLN A 45 -3.99 -10.34 -1.21
C GLN A 45 -4.20 -9.58 0.11
N TRP A 46 -3.82 -8.31 0.14
CA TRP A 46 -4.00 -7.50 1.34
C TRP A 46 -5.49 -7.31 1.65
N ILE A 47 -6.27 -7.03 0.61
CA ILE A 47 -7.72 -6.88 0.77
C ILE A 47 -8.35 -8.17 1.26
N ALA A 48 -7.90 -9.31 0.73
CA ALA A 48 -8.43 -10.62 1.12
C ALA A 48 -8.18 -10.92 2.60
N LYS A 49 -7.14 -10.33 3.18
CA LYS A 49 -6.85 -10.52 4.60
C LYS A 49 -7.64 -9.54 5.48
N GLY A 50 -8.43 -8.68 4.90
CA GLY A 50 -9.18 -7.67 5.63
C GLY A 50 -8.52 -6.32 5.67
N ALA A 51 -7.54 -6.09 4.83
CA ALA A 51 -6.80 -4.83 4.73
C ALA A 51 -6.25 -4.38 6.09
N PRO A 52 -5.48 -5.24 6.78
CA PRO A 52 -5.01 -4.93 8.13
C PRO A 52 -3.81 -3.99 8.12
N TRP A 53 -3.66 -3.26 9.23
CA TRP A 53 -2.46 -2.44 9.44
C TRP A 53 -1.30 -3.36 9.83
N PHE A 54 -0.16 -3.21 9.18
CA PHE A 54 0.96 -4.14 9.35
C PHE A 54 1.94 -3.76 10.47
N SER A 55 2.36 -2.51 10.51
CA SER A 55 3.47 -2.13 11.38
C SER A 55 3.10 -2.12 12.86
N LYS A 56 3.97 -2.66 13.68
CA LYS A 56 3.81 -2.58 15.12
C LYS A 56 4.61 -1.43 15.70
N ARG A 57 5.54 -0.88 14.90
CA ARG A 57 6.32 0.23 15.36
C ARG A 57 5.66 1.56 15.10
N MET A 58 5.06 1.71 13.94
CA MET A 58 4.36 2.92 13.58
C MET A 58 2.88 2.69 13.84
N PRO A 59 2.26 3.41 14.75
CA PRO A 59 0.85 3.18 15.05
C PRO A 59 -0.05 3.57 13.88
N LYS A 60 -1.17 2.89 13.79
CA LYS A 60 -2.16 3.18 12.78
C LYS A 60 -2.65 4.62 12.99
N PRO A 61 -2.72 5.43 11.92
CA PRO A 61 -3.20 6.80 12.06
C PRO A 61 -4.64 6.86 12.58
N ASP A 62 -4.95 7.91 13.35
CA ASP A 62 -6.29 8.10 13.83
C ASP A 62 -7.23 8.28 12.65
N GLY A 63 -8.36 7.61 12.70
CA GLY A 63 -9.34 7.73 11.62
C GLY A 63 -8.94 7.03 10.35
N TRP A 64 -7.92 6.18 10.39
CA TRP A 64 -7.46 5.46 9.22
C TRP A 64 -8.57 4.59 8.65
N ASN A 65 -8.79 4.72 7.35
CA ASN A 65 -9.82 3.97 6.66
C ASN A 65 -9.20 3.33 5.42
N PRO A 66 -8.97 2.02 5.42
CA PRO A 66 -8.30 1.37 4.30
C PRO A 66 -9.08 1.43 3.00
N ILE A 67 -10.40 1.46 3.07
CA ILE A 67 -11.22 1.53 1.87
C ILE A 67 -11.05 2.89 1.20
N ALA A 68 -11.10 3.97 1.98
CA ALA A 68 -10.90 5.30 1.43
C ALA A 68 -9.47 5.46 0.89
N GLN A 69 -8.50 4.88 1.59
CA GLN A 69 -7.12 4.93 1.16
C GLN A 69 -6.94 4.20 -0.18
N LEU A 70 -7.59 3.06 -0.35
CA LEU A 70 -7.48 2.30 -1.58
C LEU A 70 -8.00 3.07 -2.79
N GLU A 71 -8.97 3.94 -2.59
CA GLU A 71 -9.51 4.72 -3.69
C GLU A 71 -8.46 5.58 -4.36
N SER A 72 -7.44 6.00 -3.63
CA SER A 72 -6.41 6.84 -4.20
C SER A 72 -5.58 6.12 -5.27
N VAL A 73 -5.51 4.78 -5.21
CA VAL A 73 -4.75 4.04 -6.20
C VAL A 73 -5.64 3.31 -7.20
N THR A 74 -6.88 2.99 -6.83
CA THR A 74 -7.78 2.29 -7.73
C THR A 74 -8.60 3.26 -8.57
N ALA A 75 -9.07 4.35 -7.99
CA ALA A 75 -9.82 5.33 -8.75
C ALA A 75 -8.97 5.98 -9.82
N GLY A 76 -7.71 6.25 -9.50
CA GLY A 76 -6.81 6.82 -10.47
C GLY A 76 -6.61 5.91 -11.66
N SER A 77 -6.46 4.61 -11.41
CA SER A 77 -6.34 3.64 -12.49
C SER A 77 -7.59 3.60 -13.33
N ALA A 78 -8.74 3.58 -12.68
CA ALA A 78 -9.99 3.50 -13.40
C ALA A 78 -10.18 4.74 -14.26
N SER A 79 -9.87 5.90 -13.75
CA SER A 79 -10.10 7.12 -14.52
C SER A 79 -9.17 7.21 -15.71
N ARG A 80 -8.02 6.55 -15.66
CA ARG A 80 -7.17 6.60 -16.82
C ARG A 80 -7.54 5.64 -17.87
N ARG A 81 -8.41 4.75 -17.66
CA ARG A 81 -8.75 3.85 -18.61
C ARG A 81 -9.64 4.34 -19.54
N ARG A 82 -9.99 5.19 -19.82
CA ARG A 82 -10.87 5.58 -20.75
C ARG A 82 -10.47 5.71 -21.95
#